data_9e978478d1286d780c31177920584ce3
#
_entry.id   9e978478d1286d780c31177920584ce3
#
_cell.length_a   1.000
_cell.length_b   1.000
_cell.length_c   1.000
_cell.angle_alpha   90.00
_cell.angle_beta   90.00
_cell.angle_gamma   90.00
#
_symmetry.space_group_name_H-M   'P 1'
#
loop_
_entity.id
_entity.type
_entity.pdbx_description
1 polymer ?
#
loop_
_entity_poly.entity_id
_entity_poly.type
_entity_poly.pdbx_seq_one_letter_code
_entity_poly.pdbx_strand_id
1 'polypeptide(L)' 'RLGGFVSMSQIQEVEGVPKSDDMIRHLVAAQEATARTARKLFPVVEAANDQPTADVLTQRIDIHEKTAWMLRSLLEE' A
#
# COMPACT_ATOMS: atom_id res chain seq x y z
N ARG A 1 17.19 8.43 5.26
CA ARG A 1 18.09 9.31 5.98
C ARG A 1 17.43 9.87 7.22
N LEU A 2 18.21 9.99 8.27
CA LEU A 2 17.68 10.39 9.57
C LEU A 2 17.03 11.78 9.54
N GLY A 3 17.67 12.73 8.88
CA GLY A 3 17.14 14.09 8.79
C GLY A 3 15.79 14.16 8.09
N GLY A 4 15.62 13.41 7.02
CA GLY A 4 14.35 13.36 6.32
C GLY A 4 13.26 12.74 7.17
N PHE A 5 13.62 11.71 7.91
CA PHE A 5 12.68 11.02 8.78
C PHE A 5 12.18 11.96 9.89
N VAL A 6 13.09 12.68 10.52
CA VAL A 6 12.75 13.62 11.58
C VAL A 6 11.86 14.73 11.02
N SER A 7 12.17 15.19 9.81
CA SER A 7 11.38 16.26 9.19
C SER A 7 9.93 15.85 8.97
N MET A 8 9.69 14.60 8.55
CA MET A 8 8.33 14.11 8.38
C MET A 8 7.59 14.06 9.71
N SER A 9 8.26 13.61 10.76
CA SER A 9 7.68 13.58 12.08
C SER A 9 7.27 14.98 12.55
N GLN A 10 8.14 15.95 12.31
CA GLN A 10 7.87 17.33 12.71
C GLN A 10 6.67 17.90 11.96
N ILE A 11 6.54 17.59 10.68
CA ILE A 11 5.41 18.05 9.89
C ILE A 11 4.11 17.50 10.47
N GLN A 12 4.08 16.24 10.84
CA GLN A 12 2.88 15.63 11.42
C GLN A 12 2.51 16.30 12.74
N GLU A 13 3.49 16.58 13.58
CA GLU A 13 3.23 17.21 14.86
C GLU A 13 2.70 18.63 14.71
N VAL A 14 3.27 19.37 13.78
CA VAL A 14 2.88 20.78 13.58
C VAL A 14 1.54 20.90 12.90
N GLU A 15 1.30 20.06 11.88
CA GLU A 15 0.11 20.21 11.05
C GLU A 15 -1.08 19.41 11.56
N GLY A 16 -0.83 18.42 12.40
CA GLY A 16 -1.91 17.74 13.11
C GLY A 16 -2.65 16.73 12.28
N VAL A 17 -3.89 16.48 12.69
CA VAL A 17 -4.71 15.38 12.21
C VAL A 17 -5.00 15.43 10.69
N PRO A 18 -5.34 16.59 10.09
CA PRO A 18 -5.60 16.62 8.64
C PRO A 18 -4.42 16.15 7.82
N LYS A 19 -3.21 16.48 8.26
CA LYS A 19 -2.00 16.06 7.57
C LYS A 19 -1.80 14.54 7.70
N SER A 20 -2.07 14.01 8.88
CA SER A 20 -1.98 12.57 9.11
C SER A 20 -2.98 11.81 8.24
N ASP A 21 -4.20 12.31 8.12
CA ASP A 21 -5.21 11.68 7.29
C ASP A 21 -4.79 11.67 5.83
N ASP A 22 -4.21 12.76 5.35
CA ASP A 22 -3.71 12.81 3.97
C ASP A 22 -2.62 11.78 3.74
N MET A 23 -1.72 11.60 4.70
CA MET A 23 -0.69 10.58 4.57
C MET A 23 -1.29 9.18 4.52
N ILE A 24 -2.31 8.92 5.33
CA ILE A 24 -2.98 7.62 5.30
C ILE A 24 -3.65 7.40 3.94
N ARG A 25 -4.30 8.43 3.38
CA ARG A 25 -4.90 8.33 2.05
C ARG A 25 -3.88 8.01 0.98
N HIS A 26 -2.70 8.62 1.07
CA HIS A 26 -1.61 8.32 0.14
C HIS A 26 -1.14 6.88 0.29
N LEU A 27 -1.05 6.39 1.51
CA LEU A 27 -0.67 4.99 1.74
C LEU A 27 -1.72 4.03 1.19
N VAL A 28 -2.99 4.33 1.38
CA VAL A 28 -4.07 3.52 0.80
C VAL A 28 -3.92 3.45 -0.71
N ALA A 29 -3.72 4.62 -1.34
CA ALA A 29 -3.58 4.66 -2.79
C ALA A 29 -2.38 3.85 -3.26
N ALA A 30 -1.26 3.91 -2.54
CA ALA A 30 -0.07 3.15 -2.89
C ALA A 30 -0.31 1.64 -2.77
N GLN A 31 -0.99 1.20 -1.71
CA GLN A 31 -1.30 -0.21 -1.52
C GLN A 31 -2.22 -0.72 -2.62
N GLU A 32 -3.23 0.08 -2.98
CA GLU A 32 -4.15 -0.30 -4.03
C GLU A 32 -3.48 -0.35 -5.39
N ALA A 33 -2.58 0.59 -5.66
CA ALA A 33 -1.82 0.60 -6.90
C ALA A 33 -0.93 -0.63 -7.02
N THR A 34 -0.29 -1.02 -5.91
CA THR A 34 0.55 -2.22 -5.89
C THR A 34 -0.27 -3.47 -6.17
N ALA A 35 -1.45 -3.58 -5.56
CA ALA A 35 -2.33 -4.73 -5.80
C ALA A 35 -2.78 -4.76 -7.26
N ARG A 36 -3.12 -3.61 -7.85
CA ARG A 36 -3.53 -3.57 -9.25
C ARG A 36 -2.41 -4.01 -10.18
N THR A 37 -1.19 -3.59 -9.89
CA THR A 37 -0.04 -4.00 -10.70
C THR A 37 0.16 -5.51 -10.62
N ALA A 38 0.06 -6.06 -9.41
CA ALA A 38 0.20 -7.51 -9.23
C ALA A 38 -0.89 -8.26 -9.99
N ARG A 39 -2.13 -7.76 -9.98
CA ARG A 39 -3.22 -8.39 -10.72
C ARG A 39 -2.97 -8.38 -12.22
N LYS A 40 -2.36 -7.33 -12.75
CA LYS A 40 -2.04 -7.26 -14.18
C LYS A 40 -0.96 -8.24 -14.57
N LEU A 41 -0.06 -8.54 -13.66
CA LEU A 41 1.02 -9.49 -13.94
C LEU A 41 0.57 -10.94 -13.85
N PHE A 42 -0.50 -11.20 -13.13
CA PHE A 42 -0.94 -12.56 -12.84
C PHE A 42 -1.18 -13.39 -14.11
N PRO A 43 -1.95 -12.89 -15.10
CA PRO A 43 -2.17 -13.67 -16.33
C PRO A 43 -0.89 -14.00 -17.08
N VAL A 44 0.09 -13.08 -17.05
CA VAL A 44 1.36 -13.29 -17.72
C VAL A 44 2.13 -14.42 -17.05
N VAL A 45 2.14 -14.43 -15.73
CA VAL A 45 2.84 -15.45 -14.96
C VAL A 45 2.15 -16.81 -15.14
N GLU A 46 0.82 -16.82 -15.17
CA GLU A 46 0.08 -18.06 -15.41
C GLU A 46 0.35 -18.62 -16.79
N ALA A 47 0.39 -17.75 -17.80
CA ALA A 47 0.68 -18.16 -19.16
C ALA A 47 2.07 -18.77 -19.30
N ALA A 48 3.00 -18.35 -18.43
CA ALA A 48 4.35 -18.92 -18.40
C ALA A 48 4.43 -20.21 -17.59
N ASN A 49 3.33 -20.64 -17.00
CA ASN A 49 3.27 -21.84 -16.14
C ASN A 49 4.19 -21.74 -14.93
N ASP A 50 4.37 -20.52 -14.42
CA ASP A 50 5.21 -20.28 -13.26
C ASP A 50 4.33 -20.25 -12.01
N GLN A 51 3.97 -21.43 -11.54
CA GLN A 51 3.07 -21.55 -10.39
C GLN A 51 3.65 -20.93 -9.11
N PRO A 52 4.94 -21.14 -8.80
CA PRO A 52 5.48 -20.49 -7.59
C PRO A 52 5.35 -18.97 -7.61
N THR A 53 5.62 -18.32 -8.74
CA THR A 53 5.47 -16.87 -8.85
C THR A 53 4.00 -16.47 -8.77
N ALA A 54 3.10 -17.25 -9.38
CA ALA A 54 1.67 -16.98 -9.28
C ALA A 54 1.21 -17.02 -7.82
N ASP A 55 1.72 -17.97 -7.05
CA ASP A 55 1.37 -18.07 -5.62
C ASP A 55 1.85 -16.86 -4.85
N VAL A 56 3.07 -16.37 -5.12
CA VAL A 56 3.60 -15.17 -4.49
C VAL A 56 2.73 -13.96 -4.84
N LEU A 57 2.35 -13.82 -6.11
CA LEU A 57 1.48 -12.70 -6.52
C LEU A 57 0.14 -12.75 -5.82
N THR A 58 -0.44 -13.94 -5.69
CA THR A 58 -1.71 -14.12 -4.99
C THR A 58 -1.59 -13.64 -3.54
N GLN A 59 -0.51 -14.02 -2.87
CA GLN A 59 -0.28 -13.60 -1.49
C GLN A 59 -0.08 -12.09 -1.40
N ARG A 60 0.67 -11.51 -2.33
CA ARG A 60 0.92 -10.07 -2.29
C ARG A 60 -0.34 -9.27 -2.58
N ILE A 61 -1.19 -9.73 -3.49
CA ILE A 61 -2.47 -9.09 -3.75
C ILE A 61 -3.29 -9.07 -2.46
N ASP A 62 -3.39 -10.19 -1.79
CA ASP A 62 -4.15 -10.31 -0.56
C ASP A 62 -3.60 -9.37 0.52
N ILE A 63 -2.29 -9.37 0.72
CA ILE A 63 -1.66 -8.53 1.74
C ILE A 63 -1.90 -7.05 1.47
N HIS A 64 -1.69 -6.61 0.23
CA HIS A 64 -1.82 -5.19 -0.09
C HIS A 64 -3.26 -4.72 -0.04
N GLU A 65 -4.21 -5.56 -0.46
CA GLU A 65 -5.63 -5.19 -0.37
C GLU A 65 -6.10 -5.13 1.08
N LYS A 66 -5.68 -6.07 1.90
CA LYS A 66 -6.04 -6.04 3.32
C LYS A 66 -5.40 -4.86 4.04
N THR A 67 -4.15 -4.54 3.68
CA THR A 67 -3.48 -3.40 4.26
C THR A 67 -4.20 -2.11 3.91
N ALA A 68 -4.61 -1.95 2.65
CA ALA A 68 -5.38 -0.79 2.23
C ALA A 68 -6.68 -0.69 3.00
N TRP A 69 -7.35 -1.82 3.19
CA TRP A 69 -8.61 -1.88 3.90
C TRP A 69 -8.43 -1.44 5.36
N MET A 70 -7.39 -1.96 6.02
CA MET A 70 -7.09 -1.61 7.40
C MET A 70 -6.77 -0.11 7.53
N LEU A 71 -5.93 0.40 6.62
CA LEU A 71 -5.57 1.82 6.62
C LEU A 71 -6.80 2.69 6.42
N ARG A 72 -7.69 2.29 5.51
CA ARG A 72 -8.90 3.05 5.25
C ARG A 72 -9.78 3.13 6.49
N SER A 73 -9.80 2.08 7.29
CA SER A 73 -10.62 2.07 8.51
C SER A 73 -10.11 3.10 9.53
N LEU A 74 -8.84 3.47 9.48
CA LEU A 74 -8.30 4.49 10.36
C LEU A 74 -8.84 5.88 10.01
N LEU A 75 -9.33 6.07 8.80
CA LEU A 75 -9.92 7.34 8.38
C LEU A 75 -11.38 7.45 8.79
N GLU A 76 -12.01 6.37 9.20
CA GLU A 76 -13.41 6.34 9.58
C GLU A 76 -14.35 6.85 8.47
N GLU A 77 -14.03 6.49 7.26
CA GLU A 77 -14.83 6.88 6.09
C GLU A 77 -15.80 5.80 5.68
#